data_ac689a43ee1fe41392199d5169188239
#
_entry.id   ac689a43ee1fe41392199d5169188239
#
_cell.length_a   1.000
_cell.length_b   1.000
_cell.length_c   1.000
_cell.angle_alpha   90.00
_cell.angle_beta   90.00
_cell.angle_gamma   90.00
#
_symmetry.space_group_name_H-M   'P 1'
#
loop_
_entity.id
_entity.type
_entity.pdbx_description
1 polymer ?
#
loop_
_entity_poly.entity_id
_entity_poly.type
_entity_poly.pdbx_seq_one_letter_code
_entity_poly.pdbx_strand_id
1 'polypeptide(L)'
;MKYHYFLITFAVIAFSISSCKNDKKVIIPTDCTDVHWSYDGSIDGQDKWVDLCTGYSDCGGQSQSPINISGSIPNLTLPGLDFNYSSTTTEIENNGHTIEFVCEAGSELTIGTKTYQLLQFHYHAKSEHQVDGTYYPLEVHFVHRASDTDYAVVGVFFEPGEENELFTEFLAHFPTEKGTFTDTTEINLSGLLPENKSFYHYSGSLTTPPCSEVVNWYVLKNEISASATQIAQFEGILKNNYRDIMNLNGRTVYSRDE
;
A
#
# COMPACT_ATOMS: atom_id res chain seq x y z
N MET A 1 18.00 25.86 92.42
CA MET A 1 17.21 25.00 91.48
C MET A 1 17.72 25.27 90.10
N LYS A 2 18.48 24.37 89.51
CA LYS A 2 19.01 24.49 88.12
C LYS A 2 18.23 23.52 87.26
N TYR A 3 17.51 24.02 86.25
CA TYR A 3 16.80 23.22 85.26
C TYR A 3 17.75 22.94 84.12
N HIS A 4 17.93 21.64 83.78
CA HIS A 4 18.67 21.20 82.62
C HIS A 4 17.64 20.91 81.54
N TYR A 5 17.72 21.63 80.39
CA TYR A 5 16.97 21.31 79.18
C TYR A 5 17.75 20.28 78.39
N PHE A 6 17.11 19.13 78.16
CA PHE A 6 17.62 18.11 77.29
C PHE A 6 17.06 18.38 75.88
N LEU A 7 17.92 18.73 74.93
CA LEU A 7 17.58 18.87 73.56
C LEU A 7 17.62 17.49 72.88
N ILE A 8 16.46 16.96 72.44
CA ILE A 8 16.34 15.74 71.62
C ILE A 8 16.38 16.17 70.17
N THR A 9 17.50 15.86 69.50
CA THR A 9 17.64 16.05 68.08
C THR A 9 17.03 14.87 67.36
N PHE A 10 15.93 15.09 66.63
CA PHE A 10 15.34 14.10 65.75
C PHE A 10 16.11 14.12 64.39
N ALA A 11 16.83 13.05 64.11
CA ALA A 11 17.43 12.81 62.79
C ALA A 11 16.36 12.28 61.83
N VAL A 12 15.94 13.09 60.85
CA VAL A 12 15.06 12.64 59.74
C VAL A 12 15.93 11.92 58.71
N ILE A 13 15.84 10.61 58.68
CA ILE A 13 16.44 9.79 57.61
C ILE A 13 15.51 9.87 56.38
N ALA A 14 15.92 10.63 55.39
CA ALA A 14 15.26 10.65 54.08
C ALA A 14 15.62 9.37 53.30
N PHE A 15 14.70 8.45 53.20
CA PHE A 15 14.82 7.32 52.28
C PHE A 15 14.56 7.81 50.84
N SER A 16 15.62 7.96 50.06
CA SER A 16 15.52 8.16 48.59
C SER A 16 15.12 6.84 47.94
N ILE A 17 13.87 6.72 47.57
CA ILE A 17 13.42 5.61 46.72
C ILE A 17 13.92 5.89 45.30
N SER A 18 15.06 5.32 44.92
CA SER A 18 15.53 5.28 43.54
C SER A 18 14.66 4.28 42.78
N SER A 19 13.65 4.80 42.09
CA SER A 19 12.86 4.02 41.14
C SER A 19 13.73 3.74 39.90
N CYS A 20 14.39 2.60 39.87
CA CYS A 20 14.95 2.09 38.62
C CYS A 20 13.81 1.76 37.68
N LYS A 21 13.47 2.69 36.79
CA LYS A 21 12.74 2.33 35.58
C LYS A 21 13.67 1.43 34.77
N ASN A 22 13.41 0.14 34.78
CA ASN A 22 13.96 -0.79 33.78
C ASN A 22 13.30 -0.46 32.45
N ASP A 23 13.82 0.55 31.75
CA ASP A 23 13.52 0.75 30.36
C ASP A 23 14.12 -0.45 29.60
N LYS A 24 13.30 -1.49 29.38
CA LYS A 24 13.66 -2.58 28.48
C LYS A 24 13.90 -1.94 27.12
N LYS A 25 15.16 -1.87 26.72
CA LYS A 25 15.53 -1.45 25.36
C LYS A 25 14.80 -2.39 24.40
N VAL A 26 13.83 -1.88 23.67
CA VAL A 26 13.18 -2.63 22.60
C VAL A 26 14.26 -2.90 21.55
N ILE A 27 14.53 -4.17 21.31
CA ILE A 27 15.46 -4.59 20.26
C ILE A 27 14.61 -4.74 18.99
N ILE A 28 14.79 -3.83 18.03
CA ILE A 28 14.14 -3.91 16.71
C ILE A 28 14.89 -4.97 15.89
N PRO A 29 14.21 -6.00 15.36
CA PRO A 29 14.82 -7.03 14.54
C PRO A 29 15.53 -6.44 13.30
N THR A 30 16.62 -7.06 12.87
CA THR A 30 17.33 -6.71 11.63
C THR A 30 16.92 -7.60 10.47
N ASP A 31 16.44 -8.81 10.76
CA ASP A 31 15.82 -9.72 9.79
C ASP A 31 14.30 -9.53 9.87
N CYS A 32 13.69 -9.20 8.74
CA CYS A 32 12.26 -8.92 8.64
C CYS A 32 11.45 -10.10 8.08
N THR A 33 12.07 -11.23 7.80
CA THR A 33 11.44 -12.37 7.09
C THR A 33 10.23 -12.91 7.84
N ASP A 34 10.28 -12.98 9.17
CA ASP A 34 9.21 -13.50 10.02
C ASP A 34 8.46 -12.39 10.79
N VAL A 35 8.65 -11.13 10.40
CA VAL A 35 8.00 -10.00 11.07
C VAL A 35 6.59 -9.85 10.53
N HIS A 36 5.61 -10.11 11.39
CA HIS A 36 4.20 -9.90 11.07
C HIS A 36 3.85 -8.41 11.12
N TRP A 37 2.99 -7.98 10.21
CA TRP A 37 2.39 -6.65 10.18
C TRP A 37 0.90 -6.75 9.79
N SER A 38 0.12 -5.74 10.11
CA SER A 38 -1.31 -5.68 9.79
C SER A 38 -1.72 -4.27 9.35
N TYR A 39 -2.93 -4.14 8.80
CA TYR A 39 -3.53 -2.84 8.48
C TYR A 39 -4.27 -2.22 9.67
N ASP A 40 -4.64 -2.99 10.67
CA ASP A 40 -5.41 -2.52 11.81
C ASP A 40 -4.53 -1.79 12.85
N GLY A 41 -5.15 -1.13 13.81
CA GLY A 41 -4.46 -0.38 14.86
C GLY A 41 -3.93 -1.23 16.03
N SER A 42 -3.61 -2.51 15.79
CA SER A 42 -3.02 -3.41 16.80
C SER A 42 -1.54 -3.12 17.07
N ILE A 43 -0.83 -4.02 17.70
CA ILE A 43 0.60 -3.86 18.03
C ILE A 43 1.52 -3.89 16.80
N ASP A 44 1.02 -4.31 15.66
CA ASP A 44 1.70 -4.47 14.37
C ASP A 44 1.02 -3.69 13.23
N GLY A 45 0.09 -2.78 13.59
CA GLY A 45 -0.65 -1.94 12.66
C GLY A 45 0.21 -0.87 11.98
N GLN A 46 -0.39 -0.13 11.05
CA GLN A 46 0.28 0.81 10.15
C GLN A 46 1.14 1.87 10.86
N ASP A 47 0.70 2.34 12.02
CA ASP A 47 1.40 3.33 12.84
C ASP A 47 2.66 2.77 13.54
N LYS A 48 2.86 1.45 13.47
CA LYS A 48 4.01 0.75 14.05
C LYS A 48 4.97 0.19 13.00
N TRP A 49 4.61 0.14 11.73
CA TRP A 49 5.42 -0.52 10.69
C TRP A 49 6.89 -0.10 10.72
N VAL A 50 7.16 1.20 10.89
CA VAL A 50 8.52 1.75 10.93
C VAL A 50 9.39 1.16 12.05
N ASP A 51 8.76 0.72 13.13
CA ASP A 51 9.42 0.20 14.35
C ASP A 51 9.43 -1.33 14.44
N LEU A 52 8.74 -2.03 13.53
CA LEU A 52 8.63 -3.49 13.58
C LEU A 52 9.93 -4.19 13.20
N CYS A 53 10.67 -3.63 12.24
CA CYS A 53 11.93 -4.17 11.74
C CYS A 53 12.79 -3.07 11.13
N THR A 54 14.12 -3.20 11.22
CA THR A 54 15.02 -2.19 10.63
C THR A 54 14.89 -2.07 9.11
N GLY A 55 14.49 -3.14 8.42
CA GLY A 55 14.19 -3.14 6.99
C GLY A 55 12.90 -2.39 6.62
N TYR A 56 12.07 -2.02 7.60
CA TYR A 56 10.83 -1.25 7.39
C TYR A 56 11.01 0.25 7.70
N SER A 57 12.24 0.72 7.86
CA SER A 57 12.54 2.13 8.18
C SER A 57 11.93 3.12 7.18
N ASP A 58 11.82 2.73 5.92
CA ASP A 58 11.22 3.56 4.86
C ASP A 58 9.73 3.85 5.10
N CYS A 59 9.02 3.04 5.91
CA CYS A 59 7.62 3.30 6.26
C CYS A 59 7.43 4.63 7.02
N GLY A 60 8.49 5.17 7.63
CA GLY A 60 8.54 6.52 8.20
C GLY A 60 9.09 7.61 7.27
N GLY A 61 9.27 7.31 5.97
CA GLY A 61 9.86 8.19 4.98
C GLY A 61 9.00 9.41 4.61
N GLN A 62 9.53 10.24 3.71
CA GLN A 62 8.88 11.51 3.33
C GLN A 62 8.15 11.43 1.99
N SER A 63 8.38 10.36 1.21
CA SER A 63 7.77 10.16 -0.10
C SER A 63 6.82 8.96 -0.11
N GLN A 64 6.07 8.80 0.97
CA GLN A 64 5.19 7.66 1.17
C GLN A 64 3.90 7.71 0.34
N SER A 65 3.34 6.55 0.06
CA SER A 65 2.07 6.29 -0.62
C SER A 65 1.13 5.46 0.27
N PRO A 66 -0.21 5.50 0.06
CA PRO A 66 -0.94 6.31 -0.94
C PRO A 66 -1.08 7.78 -0.53
N ILE A 67 -1.62 8.62 -1.43
CA ILE A 67 -1.88 10.05 -1.16
C ILE A 67 -3.33 10.44 -1.53
N ASN A 68 -3.79 11.57 -0.99
CA ASN A 68 -4.95 12.26 -1.55
C ASN A 68 -4.47 13.10 -2.76
N ILE A 69 -4.90 12.72 -3.95
CA ILE A 69 -4.61 13.40 -5.20
C ILE A 69 -5.49 14.63 -5.29
N SER A 70 -4.89 15.82 -5.14
CA SER A 70 -5.59 17.11 -5.26
C SER A 70 -4.66 18.17 -5.82
N GLY A 71 -5.22 19.17 -6.51
CA GLY A 71 -4.46 20.29 -7.04
C GLY A 71 -3.34 19.89 -8.01
N SER A 72 -3.56 18.85 -8.84
CA SER A 72 -2.57 18.40 -9.81
C SER A 72 -2.23 19.47 -10.85
N ILE A 73 -0.98 19.47 -11.30
CA ILE A 73 -0.48 20.40 -12.31
C ILE A 73 -0.47 19.71 -13.68
N PRO A 74 -1.23 20.21 -14.68
CA PRO A 74 -1.18 19.66 -16.02
C PRO A 74 0.24 19.70 -16.60
N ASN A 75 0.70 18.56 -17.14
CA ASN A 75 2.02 18.45 -17.75
C ASN A 75 1.98 17.56 -19.00
N LEU A 76 1.79 18.18 -20.15
CA LEU A 76 1.74 17.50 -21.45
C LEU A 76 3.12 16.96 -21.92
N THR A 77 4.22 17.28 -21.21
CA THR A 77 5.55 16.75 -21.53
C THR A 77 5.80 15.38 -20.89
N LEU A 78 4.96 14.95 -19.95
CA LEU A 78 5.01 13.57 -19.46
C LEU A 78 4.78 12.63 -20.65
N PRO A 79 5.54 11.54 -20.78
CA PRO A 79 5.25 10.51 -21.78
C PRO A 79 3.88 9.87 -21.50
N GLY A 80 3.21 9.41 -22.57
CA GLY A 80 2.02 8.58 -22.44
C GLY A 80 2.37 7.20 -21.90
N LEU A 81 1.34 6.47 -21.50
CA LEU A 81 1.44 5.10 -21.04
C LEU A 81 1.12 4.16 -22.21
N ASP A 82 2.09 3.37 -22.63
CA ASP A 82 1.91 2.38 -23.70
C ASP A 82 1.87 0.98 -23.08
N PHE A 83 0.67 0.43 -23.00
CA PHE A 83 0.40 -0.89 -22.41
C PHE A 83 0.48 -1.96 -23.49
N ASN A 84 1.49 -2.80 -23.40
CA ASN A 84 1.67 -3.99 -24.23
C ASN A 84 1.38 -5.24 -23.38
N TYR A 85 0.10 -5.44 -23.04
CA TYR A 85 -0.32 -6.59 -22.25
C TYR A 85 -0.73 -7.74 -23.17
N SER A 86 -0.11 -8.89 -22.95
CA SER A 86 -0.55 -10.17 -23.51
C SER A 86 -1.57 -10.83 -22.59
N SER A 87 -2.34 -11.77 -23.11
CA SER A 87 -3.06 -12.70 -22.25
C SER A 87 -2.06 -13.46 -21.39
N THR A 88 -2.38 -13.64 -20.13
CA THR A 88 -1.52 -14.32 -19.16
C THR A 88 -2.33 -15.29 -18.32
N THR A 89 -1.74 -16.40 -17.95
CA THR A 89 -2.19 -17.19 -16.81
C THR A 89 -1.66 -16.56 -15.55
N THR A 90 -2.33 -16.76 -14.43
CA THR A 90 -1.91 -16.20 -13.16
C THR A 90 -1.78 -17.26 -12.09
N GLU A 91 -0.78 -17.11 -11.24
CA GLU A 91 -0.78 -17.73 -9.93
C GLU A 91 -1.47 -16.77 -8.96
N ILE A 92 -2.56 -17.23 -8.35
CA ILE A 92 -3.33 -16.41 -7.41
C ILE A 92 -2.85 -16.75 -6.00
N GLU A 93 -2.26 -15.79 -5.31
CA GLU A 93 -1.74 -15.95 -3.96
C GLU A 93 -2.56 -15.13 -2.97
N ASN A 94 -3.19 -15.80 -2.00
CA ASN A 94 -3.65 -15.15 -0.79
C ASN A 94 -2.52 -15.17 0.24
N ASN A 95 -1.80 -14.06 0.38
CA ASN A 95 -0.70 -13.93 1.33
C ASN A 95 -1.17 -13.53 2.74
N GLY A 96 -2.49 -13.30 2.91
CA GLY A 96 -3.14 -12.88 4.15
C GLY A 96 -3.23 -11.37 4.34
N HIS A 97 -2.68 -10.58 3.43
CA HIS A 97 -2.78 -9.13 3.38
C HIS A 97 -3.54 -8.66 2.14
N THR A 98 -3.35 -9.35 1.03
CA THR A 98 -4.09 -9.14 -0.22
C THR A 98 -4.19 -10.44 -1.00
N ILE A 99 -4.95 -10.40 -2.10
CA ILE A 99 -4.93 -11.43 -3.13
C ILE A 99 -4.14 -10.86 -4.30
N GLU A 100 -3.00 -11.49 -4.55
CA GLU A 100 -2.04 -11.12 -5.58
C GLU A 100 -2.15 -12.07 -6.77
N PHE A 101 -2.18 -11.50 -7.96
CA PHE A 101 -2.18 -12.22 -9.24
C PHE A 101 -0.80 -12.10 -9.86
N VAL A 102 0.03 -13.10 -9.68
CA VAL A 102 1.37 -13.15 -10.24
C VAL A 102 1.26 -13.48 -11.73
N CYS A 103 1.79 -12.59 -12.57
CA CYS A 103 1.68 -12.72 -14.02
C CYS A 103 2.91 -13.43 -14.62
N GLU A 104 2.68 -14.23 -15.65
CA GLU A 104 3.77 -14.71 -16.49
C GLU A 104 4.47 -13.54 -17.21
N ALA A 105 5.74 -13.74 -17.54
CA ALA A 105 6.50 -12.74 -18.28
C ALA A 105 5.92 -12.52 -19.70
N GLY A 106 5.94 -11.27 -20.18
CA GLY A 106 5.48 -10.91 -21.53
C GLY A 106 4.55 -9.71 -21.58
N SER A 107 3.97 -9.32 -20.44
CA SER A 107 3.19 -8.08 -20.36
C SER A 107 4.06 -6.92 -19.87
N GLU A 108 4.04 -5.80 -20.57
CA GLU A 108 4.94 -4.67 -20.36
C GLU A 108 4.21 -3.34 -20.39
N LEU A 109 4.75 -2.37 -19.67
CA LEU A 109 4.38 -0.95 -19.74
C LEU A 109 5.59 -0.15 -20.24
N THR A 110 5.42 0.54 -21.38
CA THR A 110 6.44 1.47 -21.88
C THR A 110 6.04 2.91 -21.58
N ILE A 111 6.98 3.66 -20.98
CA ILE A 111 6.83 5.07 -20.61
C ILE A 111 7.98 5.85 -21.23
N GLY A 112 7.70 6.58 -22.31
CA GLY A 112 8.74 7.21 -23.12
C GLY A 112 9.65 6.20 -23.80
N THR A 113 10.90 6.09 -23.33
CA THR A 113 11.89 5.13 -23.87
C THR A 113 12.17 3.97 -22.92
N LYS A 114 11.46 3.89 -21.81
CA LYS A 114 11.71 2.92 -20.74
C LYS A 114 10.59 1.90 -20.66
N THR A 115 10.96 0.64 -20.62
CA THR A 115 10.04 -0.48 -20.50
C THR A 115 10.12 -1.10 -19.11
N TYR A 116 8.97 -1.38 -18.53
CA TYR A 116 8.78 -2.02 -17.24
C TYR A 116 8.00 -3.31 -17.43
N GLN A 117 8.53 -4.41 -16.90
CA GLN A 117 7.87 -5.72 -16.94
C GLN A 117 6.76 -5.77 -15.89
N LEU A 118 5.54 -6.17 -16.27
CA LEU A 118 4.48 -6.45 -15.31
C LEU A 118 4.86 -7.68 -14.48
N LEU A 119 4.79 -7.55 -13.16
CA LEU A 119 5.06 -8.64 -12.22
C LEU A 119 3.77 -9.28 -11.70
N GLN A 120 2.86 -8.43 -11.23
CA GLN A 120 1.62 -8.84 -10.59
C GLN A 120 0.61 -7.70 -10.59
N PHE A 121 -0.64 -8.01 -10.31
CA PHE A 121 -1.64 -7.03 -9.94
C PHE A 121 -2.43 -7.52 -8.71
N HIS A 122 -2.97 -6.59 -7.94
CA HIS A 122 -3.74 -6.88 -6.74
C HIS A 122 -4.78 -5.79 -6.47
N TYR A 123 -5.73 -6.08 -5.59
CA TYR A 123 -6.86 -5.21 -5.31
C TYR A 123 -6.87 -4.72 -3.86
N HIS A 124 -7.39 -3.51 -3.69
CA HIS A 124 -7.67 -2.90 -2.40
C HIS A 124 -9.15 -2.53 -2.30
N ALA A 125 -9.79 -2.90 -1.22
CA ALA A 125 -11.19 -2.57 -0.91
C ALA A 125 -11.26 -1.91 0.47
N LYS A 126 -11.54 -0.63 0.53
CA LYS A 126 -11.69 0.42 -0.49
C LYS A 126 -10.38 0.80 -1.19
N SER A 127 -10.42 1.83 -2.06
CA SER A 127 -9.21 2.38 -2.70
C SER A 127 -8.18 2.85 -1.66
N GLU A 128 -6.90 2.76 -2.00
CA GLU A 128 -5.82 3.34 -1.21
C GLU A 128 -5.68 4.84 -1.48
N HIS A 129 -5.70 5.25 -2.77
CA HIS A 129 -5.71 6.66 -3.12
C HIS A 129 -7.08 7.31 -2.92
N GLN A 130 -7.04 8.63 -2.72
CA GLN A 130 -8.19 9.51 -2.83
C GLN A 130 -8.00 10.47 -4.01
N VAL A 131 -9.11 10.91 -4.60
CA VAL A 131 -9.15 12.07 -5.49
C VAL A 131 -10.04 13.12 -4.85
N ASP A 132 -9.49 14.29 -4.59
CA ASP A 132 -10.16 15.42 -3.91
C ASP A 132 -10.88 15.02 -2.62
N GLY A 133 -10.25 14.15 -1.84
CA GLY A 133 -10.75 13.65 -0.55
C GLY A 133 -11.78 12.51 -0.64
N THR A 134 -12.06 12.00 -1.84
CA THR A 134 -13.03 10.94 -2.06
C THR A 134 -12.32 9.60 -2.32
N TYR A 135 -12.72 8.56 -1.59
CA TYR A 135 -12.34 7.18 -1.86
C TYR A 135 -13.27 6.55 -2.89
N TYR A 136 -12.73 5.59 -3.61
CA TYR A 136 -13.48 4.67 -4.47
C TYR A 136 -13.68 3.33 -3.75
N PRO A 137 -14.71 2.56 -4.12
CA PRO A 137 -14.97 1.28 -3.44
C PRO A 137 -13.89 0.23 -3.68
N LEU A 138 -13.17 0.30 -4.82
CA LEU A 138 -12.13 -0.65 -5.17
C LEU A 138 -11.05 0.05 -6.00
N GLU A 139 -9.78 -0.36 -5.81
CA GLU A 139 -8.63 0.06 -6.62
C GLU A 139 -7.78 -1.16 -6.96
N VAL A 140 -7.37 -1.29 -8.22
CA VAL A 140 -6.38 -2.29 -8.64
C VAL A 140 -5.04 -1.61 -8.86
N HIS A 141 -3.96 -2.26 -8.41
CA HIS A 141 -2.59 -1.86 -8.66
C HIS A 141 -1.90 -2.85 -9.60
N PHE A 142 -1.44 -2.38 -10.76
CA PHE A 142 -0.57 -3.13 -11.66
C PHE A 142 0.87 -2.78 -11.36
N VAL A 143 1.62 -3.72 -10.82
CA VAL A 143 3.00 -3.49 -10.38
C VAL A 143 3.99 -3.90 -11.47
N HIS A 144 4.71 -2.91 -12.00
CA HIS A 144 5.72 -3.13 -13.04
C HIS A 144 7.10 -2.76 -12.50
N ARG A 145 8.13 -3.41 -13.05
CA ARG A 145 9.52 -3.21 -12.62
C ARG A 145 10.48 -3.11 -13.81
N ALA A 146 11.36 -2.13 -13.78
CA ALA A 146 12.52 -2.04 -14.65
C ALA A 146 13.81 -2.49 -13.93
N SER A 147 13.92 -2.25 -12.62
CA SER A 147 15.01 -2.71 -11.74
C SER A 147 14.52 -2.77 -10.28
N ASP A 148 15.38 -3.26 -9.39
CA ASP A 148 15.05 -3.37 -7.96
C ASP A 148 14.81 -2.01 -7.26
N THR A 149 15.24 -0.92 -7.87
CA THR A 149 15.05 0.45 -7.36
C THR A 149 14.17 1.31 -8.27
N ASP A 150 13.45 0.72 -9.22
CA ASP A 150 12.67 1.47 -10.20
C ASP A 150 11.42 0.71 -10.62
N TYR A 151 10.34 1.08 -9.99
CA TYR A 151 9.00 0.53 -10.20
C TYR A 151 8.09 1.58 -10.83
N ALA A 152 7.17 1.13 -11.66
CA ALA A 152 6.02 1.88 -12.12
C ALA A 152 4.76 1.14 -11.68
N VAL A 153 3.92 1.78 -10.87
CA VAL A 153 2.64 1.21 -10.45
C VAL A 153 1.51 2.01 -11.05
N VAL A 154 0.60 1.29 -11.72
CA VAL A 154 -0.62 1.88 -12.30
C VAL A 154 -1.79 1.55 -11.39
N GLY A 155 -2.43 2.58 -10.85
CA GLY A 155 -3.67 2.48 -10.08
C GLY A 155 -4.89 2.71 -10.97
N VAL A 156 -5.91 1.86 -10.87
CA VAL A 156 -7.19 2.02 -11.57
C VAL A 156 -8.32 1.88 -10.56
N PHE A 157 -9.20 2.87 -10.54
CA PHE A 157 -10.37 2.87 -9.67
C PHE A 157 -11.55 2.13 -10.32
N PHE A 158 -12.41 1.63 -9.45
CA PHE A 158 -13.69 1.06 -9.85
C PHE A 158 -14.83 1.82 -9.20
N GLU A 159 -15.92 1.96 -9.95
CA GLU A 159 -17.19 2.50 -9.46
C GLU A 159 -18.33 1.50 -9.63
N PRO A 160 -19.40 1.60 -8.83
CA PRO A 160 -20.58 0.77 -9.03
C PRO A 160 -21.25 1.06 -10.36
N GLY A 161 -21.43 0.01 -11.16
CA GLY A 161 -22.03 0.12 -12.49
C GLY A 161 -22.36 -1.22 -13.09
N GLU A 162 -22.08 -1.39 -14.37
CA GLU A 162 -22.24 -2.64 -15.08
C GLU A 162 -21.33 -3.74 -14.52
N GLU A 163 -21.74 -4.98 -14.68
CA GLU A 163 -20.93 -6.14 -14.28
C GLU A 163 -19.61 -6.18 -15.08
N ASN A 164 -18.50 -6.41 -14.41
CA ASN A 164 -17.22 -6.66 -15.04
C ASN A 164 -17.07 -8.16 -15.31
N GLU A 165 -17.06 -8.55 -16.58
CA GLU A 165 -16.99 -9.96 -16.98
C GLU A 165 -15.74 -10.67 -16.46
N LEU A 166 -14.58 -9.96 -16.39
CA LEU A 166 -13.34 -10.54 -15.86
C LEU A 166 -13.44 -10.86 -14.37
N PHE A 167 -14.21 -10.08 -13.62
CA PHE A 167 -14.41 -10.33 -12.19
C PHE A 167 -15.23 -11.61 -11.94
N THR A 168 -16.12 -11.94 -12.82
CA THR A 168 -16.91 -13.17 -12.71
C THR A 168 -16.01 -14.41 -12.74
N GLU A 169 -14.98 -14.41 -13.60
CA GLU A 169 -13.98 -15.47 -13.65
C GLU A 169 -13.09 -15.49 -12.41
N PHE A 170 -12.55 -14.33 -12.00
CA PHE A 170 -11.67 -14.24 -10.84
C PHE A 170 -12.35 -14.63 -9.53
N LEU A 171 -13.53 -14.07 -9.27
CA LEU A 171 -14.25 -14.26 -8.01
C LEU A 171 -14.66 -15.72 -7.77
N ALA A 172 -14.83 -16.50 -8.84
CA ALA A 172 -15.11 -17.92 -8.72
C ALA A 172 -13.94 -18.72 -8.13
N HIS A 173 -12.71 -18.22 -8.24
CA HIS A 173 -11.48 -18.92 -7.87
C HIS A 173 -10.66 -18.17 -6.80
N PHE A 174 -11.20 -17.15 -6.17
CA PHE A 174 -10.50 -16.45 -5.08
C PHE A 174 -10.23 -17.40 -3.90
N PRO A 175 -8.97 -17.58 -3.50
CA PRO A 175 -8.65 -18.35 -2.30
C PRO A 175 -9.11 -17.58 -1.05
N THR A 176 -10.04 -18.15 -0.31
CA THR A 176 -10.55 -17.58 0.95
C THR A 176 -9.60 -17.80 2.12
N GLU A 177 -8.64 -18.70 1.97
CA GLU A 177 -7.60 -19.04 2.94
C GLU A 177 -6.22 -18.70 2.37
N LYS A 178 -5.24 -18.48 3.25
CA LYS A 178 -3.84 -18.29 2.82
C LYS A 178 -3.37 -19.48 2.00
N GLY A 179 -2.73 -19.19 0.88
CA GLY A 179 -2.19 -20.21 -0.02
C GLY A 179 -2.17 -19.73 -1.46
N THR A 180 -1.67 -20.61 -2.30
CA THR A 180 -1.49 -20.36 -3.72
C THR A 180 -2.45 -21.25 -4.52
N PHE A 181 -3.08 -20.66 -5.50
CA PHE A 181 -3.93 -21.34 -6.48
C PHE A 181 -3.43 -21.00 -7.88
N THR A 182 -3.17 -21.98 -8.70
CA THR A 182 -2.80 -21.77 -10.10
C THR A 182 -4.06 -21.81 -10.96
N ASP A 183 -4.39 -20.70 -11.58
CA ASP A 183 -5.42 -20.63 -12.61
C ASP A 183 -4.78 -20.78 -13.98
N THR A 184 -5.29 -21.73 -14.78
CA THR A 184 -4.85 -21.95 -16.15
C THR A 184 -5.69 -21.20 -17.17
N THR A 185 -6.67 -20.42 -16.71
CA THR A 185 -7.47 -19.54 -17.57
C THR A 185 -6.62 -18.36 -18.02
N GLU A 186 -6.54 -18.16 -19.33
CA GLU A 186 -5.87 -16.97 -19.88
C GLU A 186 -6.73 -15.74 -19.67
N ILE A 187 -6.13 -14.72 -19.06
CA ILE A 187 -6.79 -13.46 -18.75
C ILE A 187 -6.26 -12.36 -19.66
N ASN A 188 -7.14 -11.63 -20.30
CA ASN A 188 -6.80 -10.42 -21.05
C ASN A 188 -6.84 -9.20 -20.13
N LEU A 189 -5.69 -8.81 -19.58
CA LEU A 189 -5.56 -7.71 -18.64
C LEU A 189 -5.97 -6.34 -19.20
N SER A 190 -6.04 -6.18 -20.52
CA SER A 190 -6.49 -4.91 -21.15
C SER A 190 -7.93 -4.56 -20.78
N GLY A 191 -8.76 -5.55 -20.44
CA GLY A 191 -10.13 -5.34 -19.96
C GLY A 191 -10.22 -4.72 -18.55
N LEU A 192 -9.09 -4.66 -17.81
CA LEU A 192 -8.99 -3.99 -16.52
C LEU A 192 -8.44 -2.54 -16.64
N LEU A 193 -8.33 -2.02 -17.85
CA LEU A 193 -7.89 -0.65 -18.11
C LEU A 193 -9.03 0.15 -18.74
N PRO A 194 -9.28 1.40 -18.31
CA PRO A 194 -10.25 2.26 -18.98
C PRO A 194 -9.78 2.58 -20.42
N GLU A 195 -10.70 2.97 -21.30
CA GLU A 195 -10.36 3.31 -22.68
C GLU A 195 -9.43 4.53 -22.75
N ASN A 196 -9.76 5.60 -22.03
CA ASN A 196 -8.94 6.80 -21.91
C ASN A 196 -7.92 6.62 -20.78
N LYS A 197 -6.62 6.76 -21.12
CA LYS A 197 -5.48 6.55 -20.23
C LYS A 197 -4.94 7.84 -19.61
N SER A 198 -5.74 8.90 -19.52
CA SER A 198 -5.39 10.10 -18.75
C SER A 198 -5.03 9.73 -17.32
N PHE A 199 -3.99 10.35 -16.75
CA PHE A 199 -3.48 9.92 -15.45
C PHE A 199 -2.98 11.08 -14.58
N TYR A 200 -2.89 10.79 -13.28
CA TYR A 200 -2.10 11.52 -12.30
C TYR A 200 -0.76 10.81 -12.09
N HIS A 201 0.30 11.60 -11.89
CA HIS A 201 1.65 11.07 -11.68
C HIS A 201 2.34 11.73 -10.50
N TYR A 202 2.96 10.92 -9.65
CA TYR A 202 3.83 11.38 -8.56
C TYR A 202 4.86 10.29 -8.20
N SER A 203 5.98 10.70 -7.58
CA SER A 203 6.95 9.76 -7.02
C SER A 203 6.55 9.40 -5.58
N GLY A 204 6.57 8.11 -5.29
CA GLY A 204 6.10 7.60 -4.02
C GLY A 204 6.76 6.27 -3.61
N SER A 205 6.03 5.48 -2.85
CA SER A 205 6.52 4.24 -2.24
C SER A 205 5.62 3.04 -2.54
N LEU A 206 6.09 1.86 -2.16
CA LEU A 206 5.21 0.73 -1.89
C LEU A 206 4.24 1.10 -0.75
N THR A 207 3.01 0.59 -0.81
CA THR A 207 1.97 0.87 0.20
C THR A 207 1.95 -0.15 1.34
N THR A 208 2.81 -1.17 1.28
CA THR A 208 3.02 -2.17 2.31
C THR A 208 4.49 -2.22 2.73
N PRO A 209 4.84 -2.71 3.93
CA PRO A 209 6.23 -2.96 4.28
C PRO A 209 6.98 -3.75 3.18
N PRO A 210 8.18 -3.34 2.82
CA PRO A 210 9.06 -2.36 3.50
C PRO A 210 8.85 -0.89 3.16
N CYS A 211 7.78 -0.51 2.43
CA CYS A 211 7.41 0.87 2.07
C CYS A 211 8.49 1.63 1.27
N SER A 212 9.32 0.92 0.51
CA SER A 212 10.45 1.51 -0.22
C SER A 212 10.03 2.61 -1.17
N GLU A 213 10.71 3.76 -1.13
CA GLU A 213 10.41 4.97 -1.89
C GLU A 213 10.99 4.92 -3.32
N VAL A 214 10.62 3.89 -4.07
CA VAL A 214 11.16 3.54 -5.41
C VAL A 214 10.08 3.50 -6.51
N VAL A 215 8.87 3.99 -6.20
CA VAL A 215 7.72 3.84 -7.08
C VAL A 215 7.39 5.12 -7.81
N ASN A 216 7.26 5.03 -9.12
CA ASN A 216 6.60 6.02 -9.96
C ASN A 216 5.12 5.63 -10.10
N TRP A 217 4.24 6.38 -9.48
CA TRP A 217 2.81 6.16 -9.50
C TRP A 217 2.15 6.83 -10.72
N TYR A 218 1.27 6.07 -11.38
CA TYR A 218 0.41 6.49 -12.46
C TYR A 218 -1.03 6.09 -12.12
N VAL A 219 -1.81 6.99 -11.56
CA VAL A 219 -3.20 6.72 -11.17
C VAL A 219 -4.11 7.20 -12.29
N LEU A 220 -4.82 6.27 -12.94
CA LEU A 220 -5.69 6.62 -14.06
C LEU A 220 -6.88 7.44 -13.57
N LYS A 221 -7.27 8.44 -14.39
CA LYS A 221 -8.33 9.38 -14.03
C LYS A 221 -9.73 8.82 -14.25
N ASN A 222 -9.82 7.85 -15.16
CA ASN A 222 -11.09 7.26 -15.54
C ASN A 222 -11.25 5.91 -14.84
N GLU A 223 -12.40 5.73 -14.24
CA GLU A 223 -12.79 4.53 -13.55
C GLU A 223 -13.27 3.46 -14.52
N ILE A 224 -13.29 2.22 -14.09
CA ILE A 224 -14.02 1.13 -14.74
C ILE A 224 -15.13 0.63 -13.82
N SER A 225 -16.20 0.09 -14.46
CA SER A 225 -17.36 -0.37 -13.72
C SER A 225 -17.17 -1.78 -13.18
N ALA A 226 -17.75 -2.02 -12.00
CA ALA A 226 -18.04 -3.34 -11.49
C ALA A 226 -19.43 -3.32 -10.83
N SER A 227 -20.15 -4.44 -10.85
CA SER A 227 -21.44 -4.50 -10.18
C SER A 227 -21.28 -4.35 -8.66
N ALA A 228 -22.28 -3.78 -8.00
CA ALA A 228 -22.28 -3.65 -6.54
C ALA A 228 -22.08 -5.00 -5.83
N THR A 229 -22.56 -6.09 -6.43
CA THR A 229 -22.37 -7.45 -5.90
C THR A 229 -20.91 -7.89 -6.00
N GLN A 230 -20.24 -7.63 -7.12
CA GLN A 230 -18.82 -7.95 -7.29
C GLN A 230 -17.95 -7.14 -6.32
N ILE A 231 -18.20 -5.84 -6.19
CA ILE A 231 -17.51 -4.98 -5.23
C ILE A 231 -17.66 -5.53 -3.79
N ALA A 232 -18.89 -5.87 -3.39
CA ALA A 232 -19.15 -6.42 -2.07
C ALA A 232 -18.43 -7.77 -1.82
N GLN A 233 -18.23 -8.58 -2.85
CA GLN A 233 -17.45 -9.82 -2.76
C GLN A 233 -15.96 -9.51 -2.50
N PHE A 234 -15.37 -8.55 -3.21
CA PHE A 234 -13.99 -8.09 -2.93
C PHE A 234 -13.85 -7.56 -1.50
N GLU A 235 -14.75 -6.69 -1.06
CA GLU A 235 -14.77 -6.16 0.32
C GLU A 235 -14.84 -7.28 1.37
N GLY A 236 -15.68 -8.29 1.13
CA GLY A 236 -15.84 -9.43 2.04
C GLY A 236 -14.58 -10.29 2.15
N ILE A 237 -13.77 -10.36 1.10
CA ILE A 237 -12.54 -11.17 1.05
C ILE A 237 -11.34 -10.36 1.57
N LEU A 238 -11.17 -9.12 1.10
CA LEU A 238 -9.99 -8.28 1.35
C LEU A 238 -9.99 -7.58 2.73
N LYS A 239 -11.15 -7.38 3.34
CA LYS A 239 -11.30 -6.93 4.75
C LYS A 239 -10.48 -5.69 5.12
N ASN A 240 -10.64 -4.57 4.40
CA ASN A 240 -9.96 -3.30 4.67
C ASN A 240 -8.42 -3.38 4.47
N ASN A 241 -7.98 -3.99 3.40
CA ASN A 241 -6.56 -4.12 3.05
C ASN A 241 -5.99 -2.85 2.38
N TYR A 242 -6.10 -1.71 3.01
CA TYR A 242 -5.62 -0.42 2.49
C TYR A 242 -4.82 0.33 3.55
N ARG A 243 -3.80 1.04 3.11
CA ARG A 243 -3.02 1.95 3.94
C ARG A 243 -3.71 3.30 4.06
N ASP A 244 -3.54 3.95 5.20
CA ASP A 244 -4.00 5.32 5.41
C ASP A 244 -3.28 6.31 4.47
N ILE A 245 -3.96 7.43 4.17
CA ILE A 245 -3.42 8.50 3.34
C ILE A 245 -2.16 9.10 3.97
N MET A 246 -1.11 9.19 3.17
CA MET A 246 0.17 9.77 3.54
C MET A 246 0.28 11.23 3.11
N ASN A 247 1.06 12.00 3.86
CA ASN A 247 1.30 13.41 3.55
C ASN A 247 2.09 13.58 2.24
N LEU A 248 1.74 14.60 1.48
CA LEU A 248 2.43 14.93 0.22
C LEU A 248 3.86 15.42 0.44
N ASN A 249 4.15 16.05 1.59
CA ASN A 249 5.48 16.52 2.02
C ASN A 249 6.19 17.37 0.94
N GLY A 250 5.44 18.23 0.25
CA GLY A 250 5.97 19.12 -0.79
C GLY A 250 6.19 18.46 -2.16
N ARG A 251 5.85 17.20 -2.33
CA ARG A 251 5.84 16.56 -3.66
C ARG A 251 4.77 17.20 -4.54
N THR A 252 5.02 17.24 -5.83
CA THR A 252 4.06 17.72 -6.82
C THR A 252 3.35 16.53 -7.46
N VAL A 253 2.04 16.62 -7.57
CA VAL A 253 1.26 15.72 -8.40
C VAL A 253 1.09 16.38 -9.77
N TYR A 254 1.51 15.69 -10.80
CA TYR A 254 1.28 16.10 -12.18
C TYR A 254 0.07 15.37 -12.75
N SER A 255 -0.50 15.93 -13.81
CA SER A 255 -1.53 15.23 -14.58
C SER A 255 -1.27 15.34 -16.08
N ARG A 256 -1.66 14.30 -16.80
CA ARG A 256 -1.67 14.25 -18.24
C ARG A 256 -3.03 13.78 -18.72
N ASP A 257 -3.59 14.50 -19.67
CA ASP A 257 -4.78 14.10 -20.42
C ASP A 257 -4.35 13.54 -21.79
N GLU A 258 -5.05 12.49 -22.24
CA GLU A 258 -4.94 11.98 -23.60
C GLU A 258 -5.67 12.86 -24.60
#